data_b0c5030ab79f3186930b4a041532cf9e
#
_entry.id   b0c5030ab79f3186930b4a041532cf9e
#
_cell.length_a   1.000
_cell.length_b   1.000
_cell.length_c   1.000
_cell.angle_alpha   90.00
_cell.angle_beta   90.00
_cell.angle_gamma   90.00
#
_symmetry.space_group_name_H-M   'P 1'
#
loop_
_entity.id
_entity.type
_entity.pdbx_description
1 polymer ?
#
loop_
_entity_poly.entity_id
_entity_poly.type
_entity_poly.pdbx_seq_one_letter_code
_entity_poly.pdbx_strand_id
1 'polypeptide(L)'
;MNTIDQYNFKDKKALIRVDFNVPLDKDFNITDDKRMRAALPTIQKILNDGGAVILMSHLGRPKGGPEEKYSLKHILGDLSRMLDFPVKFANDCVGDEAESKAKNLFPGQVLLLENLRFHPEEEKGDVKFAEQLAKLGNVYVNDAFGTAHRAHASTTIVAQFFPKAKYFGYLMAEELKNAEKVSHGATKPFTAIMGGAKVSDKILLIESLLDKVDNLIIGGGMAYTFAKAQGGKIGTSLLEEDRMALCLELITKAKSKGVNLILPVDTVIADKFDNDAAKAEANSGEIPDGWMGLDIGPKTIELFSKVVKDSKTVLWNGPMGVFEMENFEKGTRAIADAVVEATKNGAFSLIGGGDSAAAIAKFGLEDEVSYVSTGGGALLEYMEGKELPGVKAIQE
;
A
#
# COMPACT_ATOMS: atom_id res chain seq x y z
N MET A 1 15.64 12.57 9.52
CA MET A 1 15.43 11.21 8.96
C MET A 1 16.75 10.65 8.50
N ASN A 2 17.12 9.44 8.93
CA ASN A 2 18.37 8.77 8.53
C ASN A 2 18.22 8.18 7.11
N THR A 3 18.64 8.93 6.11
CA THR A 3 18.56 8.47 4.70
C THR A 3 19.93 8.12 4.14
N ILE A 4 19.94 7.35 3.07
CA ILE A 4 21.17 6.94 2.36
C ILE A 4 21.98 8.11 1.82
N ASP A 5 21.43 9.32 1.69
CA ASP A 5 22.20 10.51 1.31
C ASP A 5 23.26 10.91 2.34
N GLN A 6 23.10 10.47 3.59
CA GLN A 6 24.02 10.80 4.68
C GLN A 6 25.21 9.83 4.75
N TYR A 7 25.27 8.85 3.86
CA TYR A 7 26.30 7.81 3.91
C TYR A 7 26.99 7.64 2.56
N ASN A 8 28.32 7.47 2.61
CA ASN A 8 29.11 7.14 1.43
C ASN A 8 29.35 5.64 1.39
N PHE A 9 28.78 4.98 0.38
CA PHE A 9 28.85 3.53 0.22
C PHE A 9 30.12 3.01 -0.45
N LYS A 10 31.10 3.88 -0.74
CA LYS A 10 32.36 3.47 -1.38
C LYS A 10 32.99 2.30 -0.61
N ASP A 11 33.29 1.22 -1.33
CA ASP A 11 33.88 -0.01 -0.80
C ASP A 11 33.06 -0.70 0.31
N LYS A 12 31.74 -0.39 0.38
CA LYS A 12 30.81 -0.99 1.34
C LYS A 12 29.89 -1.97 0.64
N LYS A 13 29.38 -2.93 1.40
CA LYS A 13 28.34 -3.89 0.99
C LYS A 13 27.05 -3.52 1.69
N ALA A 14 26.10 -2.98 0.95
CA ALA A 14 24.80 -2.59 1.48
C ALA A 14 23.83 -3.77 1.46
N LEU A 15 23.36 -4.17 2.62
CA LEU A 15 22.29 -5.15 2.77
C LEU A 15 20.95 -4.39 2.73
N ILE A 16 20.22 -4.54 1.64
CA ILE A 16 18.98 -3.78 1.40
C ILE A 16 17.76 -4.68 1.50
N ARG A 17 16.83 -4.31 2.37
CA ARG A 17 15.49 -4.91 2.36
C ARG A 17 14.63 -4.18 1.35
N VAL A 18 14.32 -4.85 0.26
CA VAL A 18 13.43 -4.37 -0.79
C VAL A 18 12.09 -5.14 -0.76
N ASP A 19 11.08 -4.62 -1.42
CA ASP A 19 9.81 -5.31 -1.62
C ASP A 19 9.68 -5.72 -3.09
N PHE A 20 10.17 -6.92 -3.39
CA PHE A 20 10.06 -7.56 -4.70
C PHE A 20 8.93 -8.60 -4.73
N ASN A 21 7.94 -8.44 -3.88
CA ASN A 21 6.73 -9.26 -3.89
C ASN A 21 5.83 -8.83 -5.05
N VAL A 22 6.25 -9.18 -6.25
CA VAL A 22 5.57 -8.83 -7.51
C VAL A 22 4.66 -9.97 -7.96
N PRO A 23 3.54 -9.68 -8.65
CA PRO A 23 2.68 -10.71 -9.19
C PRO A 23 3.33 -11.42 -10.39
N LEU A 24 3.23 -12.74 -10.41
CA LEU A 24 3.70 -13.60 -11.48
C LEU A 24 2.51 -14.30 -12.14
N ASP A 25 2.58 -14.50 -13.45
CA ASP A 25 1.64 -15.33 -14.18
C ASP A 25 1.95 -16.83 -14.01
N LYS A 26 1.18 -17.70 -14.65
CA LYS A 26 1.36 -19.16 -14.60
C LYS A 26 2.72 -19.65 -15.15
N ASP A 27 3.36 -18.84 -15.99
CA ASP A 27 4.67 -19.11 -16.58
C ASP A 27 5.81 -18.38 -15.85
N PHE A 28 5.52 -17.85 -14.66
CA PHE A 28 6.43 -17.09 -13.81
C PHE A 28 6.94 -15.76 -14.39
N ASN A 29 6.22 -15.18 -15.35
CA ASN A 29 6.51 -13.85 -15.85
C ASN A 29 5.91 -12.80 -14.94
N ILE A 30 6.65 -11.71 -14.74
CA ILE A 30 6.17 -10.57 -13.95
C ILE A 30 5.05 -9.86 -14.71
N THR A 31 3.91 -9.67 -14.07
CA THR A 31 2.76 -8.94 -14.65
C THR A 31 2.69 -7.46 -14.20
N ASP A 32 3.37 -7.12 -13.12
CA ASP A 32 3.53 -5.74 -12.63
C ASP A 32 4.88 -5.59 -11.94
N ASP A 33 5.75 -4.76 -12.48
CA ASP A 33 7.13 -4.56 -12.02
C ASP A 33 7.35 -3.27 -11.21
N LYS A 34 6.29 -2.55 -10.87
CA LYS A 34 6.37 -1.24 -10.21
C LYS A 34 7.19 -1.24 -8.92
N ARG A 35 7.04 -2.27 -8.11
CA ARG A 35 7.80 -2.41 -6.86
C ARG A 35 9.29 -2.56 -7.10
N MET A 36 9.66 -3.28 -8.15
CA MET A 36 11.08 -3.42 -8.52
C MET A 36 11.62 -2.08 -9.02
N ARG A 37 10.90 -1.39 -9.89
CA ARG A 37 11.29 -0.06 -10.39
C ARG A 37 11.44 0.96 -9.28
N ALA A 38 10.57 0.91 -8.27
CA ALA A 38 10.61 1.82 -7.14
C ALA A 38 11.89 1.67 -6.28
N ALA A 39 12.53 0.50 -6.30
CA ALA A 39 13.78 0.25 -5.57
C ALA A 39 15.03 0.66 -6.36
N LEU A 40 14.93 0.89 -7.66
CA LEU A 40 16.10 1.17 -8.51
C LEU A 40 16.88 2.42 -8.07
N PRO A 41 16.26 3.57 -7.71
CA PRO A 41 17.01 4.75 -7.29
C PRO A 41 17.93 4.48 -6.10
N THR A 42 17.49 3.72 -5.10
CA THR A 42 18.30 3.32 -3.95
C THR A 42 19.48 2.44 -4.38
N ILE A 43 19.24 1.45 -5.21
CA ILE A 43 20.28 0.56 -5.73
C ILE A 43 21.30 1.36 -6.54
N GLN A 44 20.86 2.24 -7.43
CA GLN A 44 21.73 3.07 -8.26
C GLN A 44 22.59 4.01 -7.43
N LYS A 45 22.05 4.64 -6.39
CA LYS A 45 22.81 5.50 -5.49
C LYS A 45 24.01 4.76 -4.89
N ILE A 46 23.79 3.55 -4.39
CA ILE A 46 24.84 2.74 -3.75
C ILE A 46 25.89 2.32 -4.77
N LEU A 47 25.48 1.88 -5.95
CA LEU A 47 26.41 1.52 -7.02
C LEU A 47 27.22 2.73 -7.52
N ASN A 48 26.57 3.89 -7.66
CA ASN A 48 27.23 5.13 -8.08
C ASN A 48 28.25 5.63 -7.06
N ASP A 49 28.05 5.36 -5.77
CA ASP A 49 29.04 5.65 -4.74
C ASP A 49 30.26 4.71 -4.77
N GLY A 50 30.20 3.64 -5.55
CA GLY A 50 31.25 2.60 -5.57
C GLY A 50 31.04 1.48 -4.54
N GLY A 51 29.80 1.27 -4.13
CA GLY A 51 29.40 0.17 -3.25
C GLY A 51 28.96 -1.08 -3.99
N ALA A 52 28.75 -2.16 -3.26
CA ALA A 52 28.11 -3.39 -3.70
C ALA A 52 26.75 -3.53 -3.01
N VAL A 53 25.81 -4.22 -3.64
CA VAL A 53 24.42 -4.34 -3.20
C VAL A 53 24.06 -5.80 -2.97
N ILE A 54 23.49 -6.08 -1.81
CA ILE A 54 22.92 -7.39 -1.46
C ILE A 54 21.44 -7.17 -1.19
N LEU A 55 20.58 -7.73 -2.06
CA LEU A 55 19.14 -7.57 -2.01
C LEU A 55 18.49 -8.74 -1.31
N MET A 56 17.63 -8.43 -0.34
CA MET A 56 16.78 -9.41 0.34
C MET A 56 15.33 -8.99 0.25
N SER A 57 14.46 -9.95 -0.07
CA SER A 57 13.01 -9.74 -0.22
C SER A 57 12.24 -11.01 0.08
N HIS A 58 10.95 -10.86 0.26
CA HIS A 58 10.01 -11.98 0.20
C HIS A 58 9.28 -12.01 -1.13
N LEU A 59 8.70 -13.13 -1.46
CA LEU A 59 7.77 -13.34 -2.58
C LEU A 59 6.66 -14.28 -2.14
N GLY A 60 5.43 -13.83 -2.22
CA GLY A 60 4.27 -14.63 -1.86
C GLY A 60 4.20 -15.04 -0.38
N ARG A 61 3.51 -16.14 -0.15
CA ARG A 61 3.29 -16.70 1.20
C ARG A 61 3.60 -18.20 1.21
N PRO A 62 4.88 -18.58 1.19
CA PRO A 62 5.27 -19.99 1.29
C PRO A 62 4.88 -20.57 2.65
N LYS A 63 4.69 -21.89 2.69
CA LYS A 63 4.21 -22.61 3.88
C LYS A 63 5.33 -23.16 4.77
N GLY A 64 6.41 -22.41 4.92
CA GLY A 64 7.49 -22.72 5.86
C GLY A 64 8.67 -23.48 5.26
N GLY A 65 8.83 -23.46 3.94
CA GLY A 65 9.98 -24.05 3.23
C GLY A 65 10.04 -23.60 1.79
N PRO A 66 11.06 -24.02 1.04
CA PRO A 66 11.19 -23.69 -0.38
C PRO A 66 10.01 -24.22 -1.20
N GLU A 67 9.46 -23.33 -2.03
CA GLU A 67 8.42 -23.64 -3.03
C GLU A 67 8.79 -22.96 -4.34
N GLU A 68 8.87 -23.73 -5.43
CA GLU A 68 9.31 -23.25 -6.75
C GLU A 68 8.57 -21.99 -7.19
N LYS A 69 7.27 -21.93 -7.01
CA LYS A 69 6.43 -20.78 -7.41
C LYS A 69 6.76 -19.48 -6.68
N TYR A 70 7.46 -19.56 -5.55
CA TYR A 70 7.83 -18.41 -4.73
C TYR A 70 9.33 -18.12 -4.75
N SER A 71 10.09 -18.76 -5.64
CA SER A 71 11.51 -18.49 -5.78
C SER A 71 11.74 -17.11 -6.40
N LEU A 72 12.61 -16.30 -5.79
CA LEU A 72 13.04 -15.02 -6.35
C LEU A 72 13.92 -15.19 -7.61
N LYS A 73 14.33 -16.41 -7.93
CA LYS A 73 15.04 -16.70 -9.16
C LYS A 73 14.24 -16.32 -10.41
N HIS A 74 12.90 -16.37 -10.31
CA HIS A 74 12.02 -15.98 -11.42
C HIS A 74 12.15 -14.51 -11.82
N ILE A 75 12.54 -13.62 -10.90
CA ILE A 75 12.68 -12.18 -11.19
C ILE A 75 14.12 -11.78 -11.57
N LEU A 76 15.07 -12.70 -11.49
CA LEU A 76 16.49 -12.42 -11.68
C LEU A 76 16.81 -11.83 -13.05
N GLY A 77 16.23 -12.38 -14.11
CA GLY A 77 16.40 -11.90 -15.47
C GLY A 77 15.85 -10.49 -15.69
N ASP A 78 14.68 -10.21 -15.15
CA ASP A 78 14.07 -8.88 -15.23
C ASP A 78 14.87 -7.85 -14.46
N LEU A 79 15.34 -8.18 -13.27
CA LEU A 79 16.18 -7.30 -12.47
C LEU A 79 17.50 -7.00 -13.18
N SER A 80 18.12 -8.01 -13.79
CA SER A 80 19.36 -7.84 -14.57
C SER A 80 19.15 -6.90 -15.77
N ARG A 81 18.03 -7.01 -16.47
CA ARG A 81 17.67 -6.08 -17.56
C ARG A 81 17.45 -4.66 -17.06
N MET A 82 16.77 -4.49 -15.94
CA MET A 82 16.52 -3.17 -15.35
C MET A 82 17.81 -2.46 -14.93
N LEU A 83 18.80 -3.21 -14.47
CA LEU A 83 20.09 -2.69 -14.03
C LEU A 83 21.14 -2.62 -15.17
N ASP A 84 20.83 -3.22 -16.30
CA ASP A 84 21.72 -3.31 -17.48
C ASP A 84 23.06 -4.04 -17.22
N PHE A 85 23.06 -5.00 -16.30
CA PHE A 85 24.16 -5.92 -16.07
C PHE A 85 23.68 -7.19 -15.33
N PRO A 86 24.46 -8.30 -15.38
CA PRO A 86 24.09 -9.55 -14.70
C PRO A 86 24.04 -9.39 -13.19
N VAL A 87 22.91 -9.75 -12.58
CA VAL A 87 22.76 -9.85 -11.12
C VAL A 87 23.14 -11.27 -10.70
N LYS A 88 23.94 -11.41 -9.65
CA LYS A 88 24.26 -12.71 -9.04
C LYS A 88 23.12 -13.20 -8.17
N PHE A 89 22.99 -14.50 -8.01
CA PHE A 89 21.93 -15.12 -7.21
C PHE A 89 22.51 -16.11 -6.20
N ALA A 90 22.00 -16.08 -4.96
CA ALA A 90 22.28 -17.08 -3.94
C ALA A 90 21.01 -17.93 -3.70
N ASN A 91 21.16 -19.25 -3.71
CA ASN A 91 20.03 -20.19 -3.59
C ASN A 91 19.42 -20.26 -2.17
N ASP A 92 20.01 -19.56 -1.23
CA ASP A 92 19.46 -19.31 0.10
C ASP A 92 19.83 -17.89 0.55
N CYS A 93 19.07 -17.33 1.47
CA CYS A 93 19.34 -16.00 2.03
C CYS A 93 20.31 -16.01 3.22
N VAL A 94 20.60 -17.18 3.77
CA VAL A 94 21.57 -17.40 4.87
C VAL A 94 22.40 -18.65 4.60
N GLY A 95 23.46 -18.85 5.38
CA GLY A 95 24.31 -20.02 5.29
C GLY A 95 25.54 -19.84 4.42
N ASP A 96 26.30 -20.90 4.23
CA ASP A 96 27.65 -20.88 3.63
C ASP A 96 27.67 -20.30 2.20
N GLU A 97 26.70 -20.64 1.37
CA GLU A 97 26.62 -20.12 0.00
C GLU A 97 26.39 -18.62 -0.02
N ALA A 98 25.40 -18.13 0.75
CA ALA A 98 25.09 -16.72 0.84
C ALA A 98 26.28 -15.93 1.39
N GLU A 99 26.91 -16.42 2.46
CA GLU A 99 28.10 -15.80 3.06
C GLU A 99 29.28 -15.75 2.09
N SER A 100 29.55 -16.83 1.38
CA SER A 100 30.63 -16.91 0.38
C SER A 100 30.39 -15.94 -0.78
N LYS A 101 29.18 -15.90 -1.33
CA LYS A 101 28.84 -14.99 -2.44
C LYS A 101 28.87 -13.53 -2.00
N ALA A 102 28.40 -13.21 -0.81
CA ALA A 102 28.49 -11.86 -0.24
C ALA A 102 29.94 -11.44 0.01
N LYS A 103 30.76 -12.33 0.56
CA LYS A 103 32.18 -12.07 0.79
C LYS A 103 32.93 -11.75 -0.50
N ASN A 104 32.64 -12.45 -1.58
CA ASN A 104 33.30 -12.32 -2.88
C ASN A 104 32.61 -11.31 -3.81
N LEU A 105 31.70 -10.51 -3.28
CA LEU A 105 31.01 -9.45 -4.04
C LEU A 105 31.90 -8.21 -4.11
N PHE A 106 32.13 -7.72 -5.35
CA PHE A 106 32.95 -6.53 -5.60
C PHE A 106 32.08 -5.27 -5.76
N PRO A 107 32.68 -4.07 -5.53
CA PRO A 107 32.00 -2.81 -5.85
C PRO A 107 31.42 -2.81 -7.28
N GLY A 108 30.19 -2.29 -7.40
CA GLY A 108 29.44 -2.29 -8.67
C GLY A 108 28.64 -3.55 -8.94
N GLN A 109 28.77 -4.57 -8.11
CA GLN A 109 28.02 -5.82 -8.26
C GLN A 109 26.77 -5.88 -7.38
N VAL A 110 25.80 -6.66 -7.82
CA VAL A 110 24.54 -6.91 -7.11
C VAL A 110 24.32 -8.40 -6.92
N LEU A 111 24.00 -8.79 -5.69
CA LEU A 111 23.62 -10.14 -5.28
C LEU A 111 22.16 -10.14 -4.84
N LEU A 112 21.32 -10.97 -5.46
CA LEU A 112 19.96 -11.24 -5.01
C LEU A 112 19.94 -12.53 -4.20
N LEU A 113 19.43 -12.46 -2.98
CA LEU A 113 19.23 -13.62 -2.10
C LEU A 113 17.89 -14.29 -2.40
N GLU A 114 17.79 -15.58 -2.12
CA GLU A 114 16.53 -16.32 -2.23
C GLU A 114 15.52 -15.85 -1.18
N ASN A 115 14.25 -16.15 -1.40
CA ASN A 115 13.10 -15.70 -0.62
C ASN A 115 13.28 -15.89 0.88
N LEU A 116 13.25 -14.77 1.60
CA LEU A 116 13.37 -14.73 3.07
C LEU A 116 12.33 -15.62 3.77
N ARG A 117 11.12 -15.70 3.22
CA ARG A 117 10.01 -16.46 3.82
C ARG A 117 10.06 -17.95 3.57
N PHE A 118 11.13 -18.45 2.91
CA PHE A 118 11.43 -19.86 2.95
C PHE A 118 11.89 -20.32 4.34
N HIS A 119 12.25 -19.36 5.18
CA HIS A 119 12.57 -19.57 6.60
C HIS A 119 11.43 -19.04 7.47
N PRO A 120 10.77 -19.88 8.29
CA PRO A 120 9.73 -19.44 9.24
C PRO A 120 10.24 -18.38 10.24
N GLU A 121 11.54 -18.35 10.49
CA GLU A 121 12.24 -17.42 11.37
C GLU A 121 12.10 -15.96 10.93
N GLU A 122 11.92 -15.71 9.64
CA GLU A 122 11.72 -14.36 9.10
C GLU A 122 10.49 -13.70 9.72
N GLU A 123 9.32 -14.33 9.59
CA GLU A 123 8.08 -13.74 10.10
C GLU A 123 7.99 -13.76 11.62
N LYS A 124 8.73 -14.66 12.28
CA LYS A 124 8.82 -14.72 13.75
C LYS A 124 9.71 -13.64 14.34
N GLY A 125 10.48 -12.92 13.52
CA GLY A 125 11.44 -11.94 14.01
C GLY A 125 12.59 -12.60 14.81
N ASP A 126 13.04 -13.77 14.38
CA ASP A 126 14.08 -14.52 15.07
C ASP A 126 15.42 -13.79 15.06
N VAL A 127 16.01 -13.61 16.23
CA VAL A 127 17.25 -12.85 16.42
C VAL A 127 18.45 -13.53 15.76
N LYS A 128 18.55 -14.86 15.86
CA LYS A 128 19.67 -15.60 15.26
C LYS A 128 19.63 -15.58 13.74
N PHE A 129 18.42 -15.68 13.17
CA PHE A 129 18.22 -15.54 11.74
C PHE A 129 18.58 -14.13 11.26
N ALA A 130 18.16 -13.10 11.99
CA ALA A 130 18.54 -11.72 11.69
C ALA A 130 20.05 -11.50 11.77
N GLU A 131 20.73 -12.10 12.75
CA GLU A 131 22.19 -12.06 12.86
C GLU A 131 22.89 -12.69 11.64
N GLN A 132 22.37 -13.82 11.15
CA GLN A 132 22.89 -14.47 9.95
C GLN A 132 22.72 -13.58 8.71
N LEU A 133 21.60 -12.89 8.57
CA LEU A 133 21.41 -11.89 7.51
C LEU A 133 22.41 -10.73 7.65
N ALA A 134 22.59 -10.23 8.86
CA ALA A 134 23.46 -9.10 9.15
C ALA A 134 24.94 -9.36 8.81
N LYS A 135 25.39 -10.61 8.86
CA LYS A 135 26.76 -10.99 8.48
C LYS A 135 27.09 -10.70 7.02
N LEU A 136 26.10 -10.57 6.17
CA LEU A 136 26.30 -10.42 4.73
C LEU A 136 26.76 -9.02 4.33
N GLY A 137 26.43 -7.98 5.11
CA GLY A 137 26.70 -6.59 4.74
C GLY A 137 27.39 -5.78 5.82
N ASN A 138 27.84 -4.58 5.42
CA ASN A 138 28.47 -3.60 6.31
C ASN A 138 27.52 -2.51 6.77
N VAL A 139 26.45 -2.30 6.02
CA VAL A 139 25.43 -1.27 6.25
C VAL A 139 24.07 -1.84 5.89
N TYR A 140 23.07 -1.50 6.67
CA TYR A 140 21.68 -1.92 6.46
C TYR A 140 20.84 -0.77 5.89
N VAL A 141 20.07 -1.08 4.87
CA VAL A 141 19.12 -0.15 4.26
C VAL A 141 17.74 -0.78 4.22
N ASN A 142 16.75 -0.10 4.79
CA ASN A 142 15.35 -0.48 4.65
C ASN A 142 14.69 0.37 3.57
N ASP A 143 14.25 -0.30 2.50
CA ASP A 143 13.57 0.32 1.36
C ASP A 143 12.24 -0.40 1.03
N ALA A 144 11.63 -1.02 2.04
CA ALA A 144 10.41 -1.82 1.93
C ALA A 144 9.32 -1.28 2.85
N PHE A 145 8.62 -0.23 2.43
CA PHE A 145 7.57 0.40 3.23
C PHE A 145 6.39 -0.53 3.47
N GLY A 146 5.99 -1.32 2.46
CA GLY A 146 4.86 -2.24 2.57
C GLY A 146 4.96 -3.29 3.68
N THR A 147 6.16 -3.57 4.18
CA THR A 147 6.43 -4.51 5.27
C THR A 147 6.89 -3.84 6.57
N ALA A 148 6.96 -2.51 6.60
CA ALA A 148 7.47 -1.75 7.74
C ALA A 148 6.61 -1.88 9.00
N HIS A 149 5.35 -2.26 8.87
CA HIS A 149 4.41 -2.50 9.98
C HIS A 149 4.59 -3.87 10.64
N ARG A 150 5.48 -4.71 10.15
CA ARG A 150 5.77 -6.05 10.66
C ARG A 150 7.14 -6.11 11.32
N ALA A 151 7.20 -6.64 12.55
CA ALA A 151 8.46 -6.85 13.27
C ALA A 151 9.17 -8.14 12.80
N HIS A 152 9.39 -8.26 11.48
CA HIS A 152 10.09 -9.40 10.90
C HIS A 152 11.60 -9.28 11.07
N ALA A 153 12.32 -10.39 10.90
CA ALA A 153 13.77 -10.41 11.07
C ALA A 153 14.47 -9.41 10.12
N SER A 154 14.13 -9.42 8.84
CA SER A 154 14.78 -8.59 7.81
C SER A 154 14.35 -7.12 7.80
N THR A 155 13.20 -6.78 8.38
CA THR A 155 12.65 -5.42 8.38
C THR A 155 12.94 -4.66 9.67
N THR A 156 13.13 -5.35 10.76
CA THR A 156 13.20 -4.77 12.10
C THR A 156 14.38 -5.28 12.89
N ILE A 157 14.45 -6.57 13.16
CA ILE A 157 15.44 -7.15 14.08
C ILE A 157 16.86 -7.01 13.56
N VAL A 158 17.06 -7.15 12.26
CA VAL A 158 18.39 -7.04 11.61
C VAL A 158 19.07 -5.69 11.89
N ALA A 159 18.28 -4.62 12.04
CA ALA A 159 18.80 -3.26 12.27
C ALA A 159 19.63 -3.14 13.56
N GLN A 160 19.34 -3.95 14.58
CA GLN A 160 20.10 -3.93 15.84
C GLN A 160 21.58 -4.32 15.66
N PHE A 161 21.92 -5.05 14.61
CA PHE A 161 23.29 -5.44 14.29
C PHE A 161 24.07 -4.36 13.52
N PHE A 162 23.42 -3.24 13.20
CA PHE A 162 23.99 -2.09 12.51
C PHE A 162 23.77 -0.78 13.30
N PRO A 163 24.24 -0.68 14.54
CA PRO A 163 23.87 0.44 15.43
C PRO A 163 24.29 1.81 14.90
N LYS A 164 25.29 1.87 14.01
CA LYS A 164 25.83 3.12 13.45
C LYS A 164 25.73 3.20 11.92
N ALA A 165 25.15 2.20 11.27
CA ALA A 165 25.13 2.09 9.82
C ALA A 165 23.80 1.51 9.33
N LYS A 166 22.71 2.21 9.61
CA LYS A 166 21.36 1.84 9.21
C LYS A 166 20.61 3.07 8.68
N TYR A 167 20.03 2.93 7.51
CA TYR A 167 19.42 4.05 6.78
C TYR A 167 18.13 3.66 6.07
N PHE A 168 17.28 4.65 5.82
CA PHE A 168 16.18 4.51 4.89
C PHE A 168 16.66 4.67 3.46
N GLY A 169 16.19 3.81 2.57
CA GLY A 169 16.28 4.04 1.13
C GLY A 169 15.36 5.16 0.67
N TYR A 170 15.47 5.55 -0.59
CA TYR A 170 14.69 6.64 -1.16
C TYR A 170 13.18 6.37 -1.15
N LEU A 171 12.78 5.13 -1.49
CA LEU A 171 11.37 4.76 -1.48
C LEU A 171 10.77 4.90 -0.08
N MET A 172 11.43 4.34 0.93
CA MET A 172 10.98 4.44 2.32
C MET A 172 10.90 5.89 2.79
N ALA A 173 11.90 6.69 2.49
CA ALA A 173 11.94 8.11 2.86
C ALA A 173 10.79 8.90 2.20
N GLU A 174 10.51 8.63 0.94
CA GLU A 174 9.43 9.29 0.20
C GLU A 174 8.05 8.90 0.73
N GLU A 175 7.84 7.60 0.99
CA GLU A 175 6.60 7.11 1.59
C GLU A 175 6.33 7.79 2.94
N LEU A 176 7.33 7.84 3.82
CA LEU A 176 7.21 8.49 5.12
C LEU A 176 6.93 9.99 4.99
N LYS A 177 7.61 10.67 4.08
CA LYS A 177 7.41 12.10 3.82
C LYS A 177 5.98 12.40 3.35
N ASN A 178 5.46 11.60 2.42
CA ASN A 178 4.11 11.79 1.89
C ASN A 178 3.03 11.42 2.92
N ALA A 179 3.25 10.35 3.69
CA ALA A 179 2.37 9.99 4.80
C ALA A 179 2.31 11.09 5.87
N GLU A 180 3.45 11.70 6.22
CA GLU A 180 3.55 12.79 7.18
C GLU A 180 2.78 14.04 6.73
N LYS A 181 2.86 14.40 5.45
CA LYS A 181 2.10 15.53 4.88
C LYS A 181 0.60 15.41 5.12
N VAL A 182 0.05 14.21 5.04
CA VAL A 182 -1.38 13.95 5.23
C VAL A 182 -1.71 13.79 6.71
N SER A 183 -0.84 13.11 7.46
CA SER A 183 -1.08 12.79 8.86
C SER A 183 -0.99 13.99 9.80
N HIS A 184 -0.04 14.90 9.57
CA HIS A 184 0.25 16.02 10.47
C HIS A 184 0.31 17.38 9.78
N GLY A 185 0.44 17.43 8.47
CA GLY A 185 0.65 18.66 7.71
C GLY A 185 -0.42 18.97 6.67
N ALA A 186 -1.61 18.38 6.78
CA ALA A 186 -2.65 18.54 5.77
C ALA A 186 -3.14 19.98 5.66
N THR A 187 -3.09 20.54 4.45
CA THR A 187 -3.71 21.82 4.13
C THR A 187 -5.21 21.63 3.99
N LYS A 188 -5.98 22.48 4.62
CA LYS A 188 -7.44 22.42 4.61
C LYS A 188 -8.06 23.14 3.39
N PRO A 189 -9.21 22.70 2.87
CA PRO A 189 -10.01 21.55 3.31
C PRO A 189 -9.30 20.20 3.06
N PHE A 190 -9.32 19.35 4.08
CA PHE A 190 -8.80 17.98 3.99
C PHE A 190 -9.98 17.00 3.87
N THR A 191 -10.00 16.25 2.79
CA THR A 191 -11.03 15.23 2.51
C THR A 191 -10.39 13.84 2.49
N ALA A 192 -10.92 12.94 3.30
CA ALA A 192 -10.63 11.52 3.21
C ALA A 192 -11.77 10.79 2.47
N ILE A 193 -11.41 9.92 1.55
CA ILE A 193 -12.34 9.10 0.76
C ILE A 193 -12.11 7.65 1.17
N MET A 194 -13.09 7.06 1.84
CA MET A 194 -13.04 5.69 2.32
C MET A 194 -14.04 4.85 1.54
N GLY A 195 -13.54 3.81 0.90
CA GLY A 195 -14.35 2.84 0.18
C GLY A 195 -13.95 1.40 0.51
N GLY A 196 -14.40 0.46 -0.31
CA GLY A 196 -14.18 -0.95 -0.09
C GLY A 196 -15.40 -1.66 0.50
N ALA A 197 -15.25 -2.95 0.79
CA ALA A 197 -16.39 -3.82 1.11
C ALA A 197 -16.87 -3.71 2.57
N LYS A 198 -15.95 -3.50 3.52
CA LYS A 198 -16.23 -3.68 4.95
C LYS A 198 -15.85 -2.50 5.82
N VAL A 199 -16.78 -2.06 6.66
CA VAL A 199 -16.51 -1.06 7.72
C VAL A 199 -15.47 -1.58 8.72
N SER A 200 -15.55 -2.87 9.08
CA SER A 200 -14.65 -3.49 10.06
C SER A 200 -13.18 -3.36 9.71
N ASP A 201 -12.85 -3.30 8.43
CA ASP A 201 -11.48 -3.14 7.96
C ASP A 201 -10.95 -1.70 8.07
N LYS A 202 -11.84 -0.72 8.30
CA LYS A 202 -11.55 0.72 8.25
C LYS A 202 -11.79 1.47 9.57
N ILE A 203 -12.29 0.82 10.60
CA ILE A 203 -12.74 1.48 11.84
C ILE A 203 -11.65 2.35 12.46
N LEU A 204 -10.47 1.78 12.69
CA LEU A 204 -9.37 2.49 13.33
C LEU A 204 -8.89 3.68 12.49
N LEU A 205 -8.85 3.50 11.17
CA LEU A 205 -8.48 4.56 10.25
C LEU A 205 -9.52 5.67 10.26
N ILE A 206 -10.81 5.34 10.18
CA ILE A 206 -11.90 6.33 10.23
C ILE A 206 -11.85 7.11 11.55
N GLU A 207 -11.74 6.45 12.68
CA GLU A 207 -11.65 7.10 14.00
C GLU A 207 -10.45 8.04 14.09
N SER A 208 -9.29 7.64 13.60
CA SER A 208 -8.09 8.50 13.56
C SER A 208 -8.29 9.72 12.65
N LEU A 209 -8.94 9.54 11.51
CA LEU A 209 -9.18 10.62 10.55
C LEU A 209 -10.21 11.64 11.02
N LEU A 210 -11.18 11.26 11.87
CA LEU A 210 -12.19 12.19 12.39
C LEU A 210 -11.58 13.36 13.17
N ASP A 211 -10.37 13.23 13.70
CA ASP A 211 -9.67 14.33 14.37
C ASP A 211 -8.89 15.24 13.40
N LYS A 212 -8.82 14.89 12.12
CA LYS A 212 -7.92 15.54 11.15
C LYS A 212 -8.64 16.12 9.95
N VAL A 213 -9.72 15.49 9.49
CA VAL A 213 -10.39 15.84 8.22
C VAL A 213 -11.50 16.85 8.42
N ASP A 214 -11.78 17.61 7.37
CA ASP A 214 -12.97 18.46 7.25
C ASP A 214 -14.13 17.66 6.64
N ASN A 215 -13.82 16.77 5.69
CA ASN A 215 -14.81 15.93 5.01
C ASN A 215 -14.38 14.47 5.05
N LEU A 216 -15.32 13.57 5.32
CA LEU A 216 -15.14 12.13 5.24
C LEU A 216 -16.19 11.56 4.30
N ILE A 217 -15.74 11.09 3.14
CA ILE A 217 -16.59 10.46 2.13
C ILE A 217 -16.56 8.94 2.36
N ILE A 218 -17.72 8.33 2.47
CA ILE A 218 -17.89 6.89 2.60
C ILE A 218 -18.55 6.38 1.30
N GLY A 219 -17.88 5.42 0.66
CA GLY A 219 -18.38 4.76 -0.54
C GLY A 219 -18.12 3.26 -0.52
N GLY A 220 -18.34 2.60 -1.65
CA GLY A 220 -18.17 1.16 -1.77
C GLY A 220 -19.19 0.35 -1.00
N GLY A 221 -18.93 -0.95 -0.84
CA GLY A 221 -19.84 -1.88 -0.17
C GLY A 221 -20.12 -1.54 1.30
N MET A 222 -19.15 -0.92 1.97
CA MET A 222 -19.32 -0.50 3.36
C MET A 222 -20.43 0.53 3.56
N ALA A 223 -20.76 1.31 2.54
CA ALA A 223 -21.82 2.32 2.61
C ALA A 223 -23.21 1.73 2.85
N TYR A 224 -23.44 0.49 2.44
CA TYR A 224 -24.73 -0.17 2.64
C TYR A 224 -24.99 -0.53 4.10
N THR A 225 -23.92 -0.82 4.86
CA THR A 225 -24.05 -1.00 6.32
C THR A 225 -24.48 0.30 6.99
N PHE A 226 -23.94 1.45 6.56
CA PHE A 226 -24.41 2.77 7.02
C PHE A 226 -25.87 3.01 6.67
N ALA A 227 -26.27 2.73 5.41
CA ALA A 227 -27.66 2.92 4.96
C ALA A 227 -28.64 2.06 5.76
N LYS A 228 -28.31 0.79 5.99
CA LYS A 228 -29.13 -0.12 6.78
C LYS A 228 -29.23 0.33 8.24
N ALA A 229 -28.13 0.78 8.83
CA ALA A 229 -28.10 1.31 10.19
C ALA A 229 -29.04 2.51 10.38
N GLN A 230 -29.23 3.30 9.34
CA GLN A 230 -30.16 4.44 9.33
C GLN A 230 -31.61 4.05 8.98
N GLY A 231 -31.92 2.75 8.90
CA GLY A 231 -33.27 2.25 8.62
C GLY A 231 -33.56 2.05 7.14
N GLY A 232 -32.58 2.17 6.25
CA GLY A 232 -32.73 1.98 4.81
C GLY A 232 -32.88 0.52 4.41
N LYS A 233 -33.37 0.32 3.18
CA LYS A 233 -33.47 -0.99 2.52
C LYS A 233 -32.30 -1.12 1.54
N ILE A 234 -31.56 -2.22 1.64
CA ILE A 234 -30.33 -2.45 0.85
C ILE A 234 -30.41 -3.72 -0.01
N GLY A 235 -31.57 -4.41 -0.05
CA GLY A 235 -31.73 -5.64 -0.81
C GLY A 235 -30.73 -6.70 -0.39
N THR A 236 -30.03 -7.29 -1.36
CA THR A 236 -28.98 -8.29 -1.14
C THR A 236 -27.57 -7.71 -1.11
N SER A 237 -27.44 -6.39 -0.94
CA SER A 237 -26.13 -5.70 -0.83
C SER A 237 -25.32 -6.22 0.34
N LEU A 238 -24.00 -6.01 0.29
CA LEU A 238 -23.09 -6.33 1.39
C LEU A 238 -23.56 -5.66 2.69
N LEU A 239 -23.55 -6.42 3.77
CA LEU A 239 -23.96 -5.96 5.09
C LEU A 239 -23.10 -6.60 6.17
N GLU A 240 -22.58 -5.78 7.06
CA GLU A 240 -22.01 -6.20 8.34
C GLU A 240 -23.00 -5.84 9.46
N GLU A 241 -23.95 -6.74 9.71
CA GLU A 241 -25.07 -6.51 10.64
C GLU A 241 -24.59 -6.17 12.06
N ASP A 242 -23.51 -6.82 12.52
CA ASP A 242 -22.86 -6.59 13.82
C ASP A 242 -22.12 -5.24 13.90
N ARG A 243 -22.01 -4.48 12.80
CA ARG A 243 -21.36 -3.16 12.73
C ARG A 243 -22.34 -2.00 12.57
N MET A 244 -23.63 -2.27 12.48
CA MET A 244 -24.64 -1.22 12.30
C MET A 244 -24.63 -0.19 13.44
N ALA A 245 -24.57 -0.63 14.68
CA ALA A 245 -24.48 0.27 15.82
C ALA A 245 -23.24 1.17 15.76
N LEU A 246 -22.10 0.61 15.34
CA LEU A 246 -20.86 1.35 15.16
C LEU A 246 -20.99 2.43 14.07
N CYS A 247 -21.67 2.13 12.96
CA CYS A 247 -21.92 3.12 11.91
C CYS A 247 -22.68 4.34 12.45
N LEU A 248 -23.67 4.14 13.27
CA LEU A 248 -24.41 5.22 13.93
C LEU A 248 -23.53 6.02 14.90
N GLU A 249 -22.66 5.35 15.64
CA GLU A 249 -21.66 5.99 16.51
C GLU A 249 -20.68 6.85 15.74
N LEU A 250 -20.19 6.38 14.59
CA LEU A 250 -19.29 7.12 13.72
C LEU A 250 -19.93 8.38 13.14
N ILE A 251 -21.21 8.29 12.73
CA ILE A 251 -21.99 9.45 12.28
C ILE A 251 -22.10 10.49 13.39
N THR A 252 -22.42 10.07 14.60
CA THR A 252 -22.53 10.93 15.76
C THR A 252 -21.20 11.58 16.14
N LYS A 253 -20.11 10.80 16.14
CA LYS A 253 -18.75 11.31 16.38
C LYS A 253 -18.34 12.35 15.34
N ALA A 254 -18.56 12.08 14.07
CA ALA A 254 -18.26 13.02 13.00
C ALA A 254 -18.96 14.35 13.23
N LYS A 255 -20.25 14.31 13.52
CA LYS A 255 -21.05 15.51 13.81
C LYS A 255 -20.50 16.28 15.01
N SER A 256 -20.19 15.59 16.09
CA SER A 256 -19.66 16.21 17.33
C SER A 256 -18.28 16.87 17.10
N LYS A 257 -17.50 16.37 16.17
CA LYS A 257 -16.17 16.89 15.80
C LYS A 257 -16.23 17.93 14.67
N GLY A 258 -17.40 18.27 14.18
CA GLY A 258 -17.57 19.20 13.05
C GLY A 258 -17.10 18.65 11.71
N VAL A 259 -16.98 17.33 11.58
CA VAL A 259 -16.61 16.66 10.33
C VAL A 259 -17.86 16.43 9.49
N ASN A 260 -17.77 16.80 8.22
CA ASN A 260 -18.82 16.53 7.24
C ASN A 260 -18.69 15.09 6.74
N LEU A 261 -19.43 14.16 7.33
CA LEU A 261 -19.49 12.78 6.89
C LEU A 261 -20.53 12.67 5.77
N ILE A 262 -20.10 12.26 4.58
CA ILE A 262 -20.90 12.26 3.36
C ILE A 262 -21.10 10.83 2.89
N LEU A 263 -22.37 10.42 2.84
CA LEU A 263 -22.79 9.10 2.40
C LEU A 263 -23.37 9.18 0.98
N PRO A 264 -23.39 8.07 0.22
CA PRO A 264 -24.06 8.02 -1.08
C PRO A 264 -25.54 8.35 -0.97
N VAL A 265 -26.07 9.10 -1.94
CA VAL A 265 -27.50 9.45 -2.04
C VAL A 265 -28.25 8.59 -3.06
N ASP A 266 -27.52 7.96 -3.97
CA ASP A 266 -28.03 7.00 -4.95
C ASP A 266 -26.98 5.93 -5.25
N THR A 267 -27.40 4.86 -5.89
CA THR A 267 -26.56 3.70 -6.18
C THR A 267 -26.95 3.06 -7.52
N VAL A 268 -25.98 2.48 -8.20
CA VAL A 268 -26.19 1.59 -9.34
C VAL A 268 -26.39 0.19 -8.77
N ILE A 269 -27.55 -0.39 -9.07
CA ILE A 269 -27.96 -1.70 -8.57
C ILE A 269 -27.96 -2.75 -9.68
N ALA A 270 -27.75 -4.00 -9.29
CA ALA A 270 -27.76 -5.15 -10.17
C ALA A 270 -28.58 -6.30 -9.56
N ASP A 271 -29.13 -7.18 -10.41
CA ASP A 271 -29.89 -8.35 -9.95
C ASP A 271 -28.99 -9.51 -9.53
N LYS A 272 -27.70 -9.46 -9.84
CA LYS A 272 -26.67 -10.43 -9.44
C LYS A 272 -25.28 -9.80 -9.48
N PHE A 273 -24.32 -10.44 -8.85
CA PHE A 273 -22.91 -10.03 -8.87
C PHE A 273 -22.23 -10.52 -10.16
N ASP A 274 -22.43 -9.81 -11.25
CA ASP A 274 -21.92 -10.15 -12.58
C ASP A 274 -21.86 -8.88 -13.43
N ASN A 275 -20.80 -8.75 -14.26
CA ASN A 275 -20.65 -7.59 -15.13
C ASN A 275 -21.83 -7.40 -16.11
N ASP A 276 -22.43 -8.51 -16.55
CA ASP A 276 -23.53 -8.52 -17.51
C ASP A 276 -24.93 -8.59 -16.85
N ALA A 277 -24.99 -8.40 -15.53
CA ALA A 277 -26.23 -8.36 -14.79
C ALA A 277 -27.17 -7.25 -15.31
N ALA A 278 -28.47 -7.46 -15.16
CA ALA A 278 -29.43 -6.37 -15.31
C ALA A 278 -29.11 -5.28 -14.29
N LYS A 279 -29.04 -4.03 -14.72
CA LYS A 279 -28.71 -2.90 -13.86
C LYS A 279 -29.77 -1.80 -13.91
N ALA A 280 -29.91 -1.09 -12.82
CA ALA A 280 -30.78 0.06 -12.66
C ALA A 280 -30.17 1.05 -11.66
N GLU A 281 -30.86 2.14 -11.40
CA GLU A 281 -30.50 3.10 -10.37
C GLU A 281 -31.55 3.10 -9.27
N ALA A 282 -31.12 3.31 -8.03
CA ALA A 282 -32.01 3.46 -6.88
C ALA A 282 -31.47 4.54 -5.94
N ASN A 283 -32.37 5.17 -5.19
CA ASN A 283 -31.94 6.02 -4.08
C ASN A 283 -31.28 5.15 -3.01
N SER A 284 -30.29 5.68 -2.32
CA SER A 284 -29.68 4.99 -1.19
C SER A 284 -30.71 4.70 -0.11
N GLY A 285 -30.71 3.47 0.39
CA GLY A 285 -31.73 3.02 1.36
C GLY A 285 -33.06 2.62 0.77
N GLU A 286 -33.21 2.58 -0.55
CA GLU A 286 -34.42 2.17 -1.26
C GLU A 286 -34.14 1.09 -2.31
N ILE A 287 -33.16 0.20 -2.04
CA ILE A 287 -32.81 -0.89 -2.96
C ILE A 287 -33.86 -2.00 -2.85
N PRO A 288 -34.50 -2.40 -3.97
CA PRO A 288 -35.52 -3.46 -3.96
C PRO A 288 -34.96 -4.82 -3.52
N ASP A 289 -35.83 -5.67 -2.99
CA ASP A 289 -35.50 -7.05 -2.69
C ASP A 289 -34.97 -7.77 -3.94
N GLY A 290 -33.93 -8.61 -3.75
CA GLY A 290 -33.28 -9.35 -4.84
C GLY A 290 -32.28 -8.52 -5.65
N TRP A 291 -32.12 -7.24 -5.37
CA TRP A 291 -31.13 -6.37 -5.99
C TRP A 291 -30.01 -6.00 -5.02
N MET A 292 -28.83 -5.75 -5.56
CA MET A 292 -27.67 -5.33 -4.79
C MET A 292 -27.01 -4.09 -5.39
N GLY A 293 -26.46 -3.23 -4.53
CA GLY A 293 -25.66 -2.10 -4.97
C GLY A 293 -24.25 -2.54 -5.39
N LEU A 294 -23.78 -2.08 -6.53
CA LEU A 294 -22.45 -2.39 -7.06
C LEU A 294 -21.60 -1.15 -7.39
N ASP A 295 -22.18 0.03 -7.40
CA ASP A 295 -21.48 1.30 -7.61
C ASP A 295 -22.29 2.46 -7.05
N ILE A 296 -21.64 3.60 -6.86
CA ILE A 296 -22.35 4.85 -6.55
C ILE A 296 -23.10 5.37 -7.78
N GLY A 297 -24.22 6.02 -7.55
CA GLY A 297 -25.06 6.57 -8.62
C GLY A 297 -24.62 7.95 -9.10
N PRO A 298 -25.27 8.49 -10.15
CA PRO A 298 -24.86 9.76 -10.76
C PRO A 298 -24.98 10.96 -9.83
N LYS A 299 -25.99 11.01 -8.97
CA LYS A 299 -26.13 12.10 -7.97
C LYS A 299 -25.03 12.06 -6.93
N THR A 300 -24.62 10.88 -6.52
CA THR A 300 -23.50 10.67 -5.59
C THR A 300 -22.19 11.08 -6.24
N ILE A 301 -21.97 10.73 -7.50
CA ILE A 301 -20.79 11.16 -8.28
C ILE A 301 -20.69 12.69 -8.28
N GLU A 302 -21.77 13.39 -8.56
CA GLU A 302 -21.79 14.86 -8.55
C GLU A 302 -21.46 15.42 -7.17
N LEU A 303 -22.11 14.90 -6.13
CA LEU A 303 -21.90 15.32 -4.74
C LEU A 303 -20.46 15.10 -4.28
N PHE A 304 -19.93 13.88 -4.45
CA PHE A 304 -18.59 13.52 -4.02
C PHE A 304 -17.53 14.28 -4.82
N SER A 305 -17.70 14.38 -6.14
CA SER A 305 -16.74 15.05 -7.02
C SER A 305 -16.60 16.54 -6.66
N LYS A 306 -17.68 17.21 -6.32
CA LYS A 306 -17.65 18.62 -5.89
C LYS A 306 -16.80 18.79 -4.63
N VAL A 307 -17.02 17.96 -3.61
CA VAL A 307 -16.27 18.02 -2.36
C VAL A 307 -14.78 17.75 -2.61
N VAL A 308 -14.46 16.74 -3.41
CA VAL A 308 -13.07 16.39 -3.74
C VAL A 308 -12.36 17.53 -4.48
N LYS A 309 -13.01 18.12 -5.49
CA LYS A 309 -12.44 19.22 -6.29
C LYS A 309 -12.14 20.46 -5.47
N ASP A 310 -12.93 20.73 -4.44
CA ASP A 310 -12.76 21.89 -3.54
C ASP A 310 -11.69 21.63 -2.46
N SER A 311 -11.12 20.44 -2.39
CA SER A 311 -10.16 20.04 -1.36
C SER A 311 -8.75 20.51 -1.67
N LYS A 312 -7.94 20.74 -0.62
CA LYS A 312 -6.51 21.04 -0.71
C LYS A 312 -5.63 19.86 -0.31
N THR A 313 -6.18 18.91 0.42
CA THR A 313 -5.56 17.61 0.72
C THR A 313 -6.59 16.52 0.52
N VAL A 314 -6.23 15.45 -0.18
CA VAL A 314 -7.06 14.29 -0.42
C VAL A 314 -6.31 13.03 -0.03
N LEU A 315 -6.93 12.21 0.82
CA LEU A 315 -6.51 10.85 1.09
C LEU A 315 -7.57 9.90 0.54
N TRP A 316 -7.21 9.04 -0.38
CA TRP A 316 -8.14 8.06 -0.94
C TRP A 316 -7.73 6.63 -0.64
N ASN A 317 -8.61 5.89 0.02
CA ASN A 317 -8.43 4.48 0.36
C ASN A 317 -9.71 3.70 0.13
N GLY A 318 -9.75 2.91 -0.92
CA GLY A 318 -10.85 2.01 -1.28
C GLY A 318 -11.76 2.53 -2.39
N PRO A 319 -12.16 1.64 -3.32
CA PRO A 319 -12.99 2.00 -4.46
C PRO A 319 -14.43 2.31 -4.05
N MET A 320 -15.15 3.02 -4.95
CA MET A 320 -16.55 3.41 -4.75
C MET A 320 -17.53 2.34 -5.21
N GLY A 321 -17.08 1.40 -6.02
CA GLY A 321 -17.88 0.31 -6.56
C GLY A 321 -16.99 -0.85 -7.00
N VAL A 322 -17.57 -1.82 -7.69
CA VAL A 322 -16.87 -3.00 -8.23
C VAL A 322 -16.17 -2.60 -9.53
N PHE A 323 -15.10 -1.84 -9.42
CA PHE A 323 -14.40 -1.24 -10.56
C PHE A 323 -13.72 -2.27 -11.48
N GLU A 324 -13.55 -3.49 -11.03
CA GLU A 324 -13.05 -4.62 -11.83
C GLU A 324 -14.03 -4.99 -12.94
N MET A 325 -15.30 -4.68 -12.74
CA MET A 325 -16.37 -4.86 -13.71
C MET A 325 -16.60 -3.56 -14.46
N GLU A 326 -16.47 -3.57 -15.78
CA GLU A 326 -16.59 -2.37 -16.63
C GLU A 326 -17.93 -1.64 -16.43
N ASN A 327 -19.01 -2.37 -16.25
CA ASN A 327 -20.34 -1.80 -16.06
C ASN A 327 -20.56 -1.16 -14.67
N PHE A 328 -19.62 -1.34 -13.72
CA PHE A 328 -19.70 -0.85 -12.35
C PHE A 328 -18.46 -0.07 -11.93
N GLU A 329 -17.66 0.42 -12.89
CA GLU A 329 -16.45 1.20 -12.64
C GLU A 329 -16.65 2.72 -12.68
N LYS A 330 -17.77 3.18 -13.20
CA LYS A 330 -18.01 4.60 -13.49
C LYS A 330 -17.87 5.50 -12.25
N GLY A 331 -18.36 5.05 -11.11
CA GLY A 331 -18.25 5.80 -9.86
C GLY A 331 -16.81 5.95 -9.39
N THR A 332 -16.05 4.87 -9.38
CA THR A 332 -14.63 4.89 -9.03
C THR A 332 -13.82 5.74 -10.01
N ARG A 333 -14.11 5.63 -11.32
CA ARG A 333 -13.49 6.45 -12.35
C ARG A 333 -13.75 7.94 -12.14
N ALA A 334 -14.99 8.30 -11.86
CA ALA A 334 -15.35 9.70 -11.63
C ALA A 334 -14.66 10.31 -10.42
N ILE A 335 -14.50 9.54 -9.36
CA ILE A 335 -13.74 9.98 -8.18
C ILE A 335 -12.25 10.13 -8.50
N ALA A 336 -11.67 9.21 -9.26
CA ALA A 336 -10.29 9.33 -9.74
C ALA A 336 -10.10 10.61 -10.55
N ASP A 337 -11.01 10.91 -11.47
CA ASP A 337 -10.98 12.15 -12.28
C ASP A 337 -11.10 13.41 -11.41
N ALA A 338 -11.94 13.38 -10.37
CA ALA A 338 -12.07 14.49 -9.42
C ALA A 338 -10.79 14.72 -8.61
N VAL A 339 -10.14 13.64 -8.18
CA VAL A 339 -8.85 13.71 -7.47
C VAL A 339 -7.77 14.31 -8.38
N VAL A 340 -7.72 13.89 -9.63
CA VAL A 340 -6.79 14.44 -10.64
C VAL A 340 -7.04 15.94 -10.85
N GLU A 341 -8.29 16.36 -10.96
CA GLU A 341 -8.64 17.78 -11.12
C GLU A 341 -8.23 18.59 -9.89
N ALA A 342 -8.51 18.09 -8.69
CA ALA A 342 -8.06 18.75 -7.45
C ALA A 342 -6.53 18.89 -7.42
N THR A 343 -5.81 17.86 -7.84
CA THR A 343 -4.34 17.85 -7.91
C THR A 343 -3.82 18.90 -8.89
N LYS A 344 -4.40 18.99 -10.06
CA LYS A 344 -4.06 20.01 -11.06
C LYS A 344 -4.29 21.43 -10.56
N ASN A 345 -5.25 21.60 -9.64
CA ASN A 345 -5.58 22.87 -9.01
C ASN A 345 -4.78 23.13 -7.70
N GLY A 346 -3.72 22.36 -7.47
CA GLY A 346 -2.78 22.57 -6.38
C GLY A 346 -3.03 21.75 -5.10
N ALA A 347 -3.98 20.82 -5.09
CA ALA A 347 -4.18 19.92 -3.96
C ALA A 347 -3.08 18.87 -3.89
N PHE A 348 -2.79 18.40 -2.67
CA PHE A 348 -1.97 17.22 -2.46
C PHE A 348 -2.87 15.98 -2.34
N SER A 349 -2.64 14.99 -3.19
CA SER A 349 -3.43 13.76 -3.23
C SER A 349 -2.57 12.54 -2.96
N LEU A 350 -2.94 11.79 -1.93
CA LEU A 350 -2.33 10.51 -1.54
C LEU A 350 -3.32 9.37 -1.76
N ILE A 351 -2.93 8.44 -2.63
CA ILE A 351 -3.69 7.24 -2.92
C ILE A 351 -3.09 6.08 -2.12
N GLY A 352 -3.87 5.43 -1.29
CA GLY A 352 -3.41 4.34 -0.44
C GLY A 352 -4.29 3.10 -0.51
N GLY A 353 -3.66 1.94 -0.36
CA GLY A 353 -4.33 0.64 -0.47
C GLY A 353 -4.24 0.02 -1.84
N GLY A 354 -4.21 -1.32 -1.87
CA GLY A 354 -4.02 -2.08 -3.11
C GLY A 354 -5.10 -1.85 -4.15
N ASP A 355 -6.36 -1.82 -3.74
CA ASP A 355 -7.50 -1.65 -4.65
C ASP A 355 -7.55 -0.24 -5.25
N SER A 356 -7.24 0.79 -4.46
CA SER A 356 -7.19 2.16 -4.96
C SER A 356 -6.05 2.36 -5.94
N ALA A 357 -4.88 1.81 -5.63
CA ALA A 357 -3.73 1.82 -6.53
C ALA A 357 -4.04 1.08 -7.84
N ALA A 358 -4.70 -0.08 -7.76
CA ALA A 358 -5.13 -0.84 -8.93
C ALA A 358 -6.15 -0.07 -9.79
N ALA A 359 -7.08 0.63 -9.17
CA ALA A 359 -8.07 1.45 -9.89
C ALA A 359 -7.39 2.62 -10.63
N ILE A 360 -6.53 3.36 -9.95
CA ILE A 360 -5.76 4.45 -10.58
C ILE A 360 -4.92 3.94 -11.74
N ALA A 361 -4.27 2.78 -11.60
CA ALA A 361 -3.49 2.16 -12.65
C ALA A 361 -4.36 1.74 -13.84
N LYS A 362 -5.50 1.11 -13.58
CA LYS A 362 -6.47 0.72 -14.61
C LYS A 362 -6.91 1.91 -15.47
N PHE A 363 -7.09 3.07 -14.85
CA PHE A 363 -7.51 4.29 -15.54
C PHE A 363 -6.36 5.08 -16.15
N GLY A 364 -5.11 4.66 -15.96
CA GLY A 364 -3.94 5.35 -16.51
C GLY A 364 -3.66 6.71 -15.87
N LEU A 365 -4.02 6.91 -14.60
CA LEU A 365 -3.97 8.20 -13.91
C LEU A 365 -2.89 8.30 -12.84
N GLU A 366 -1.97 7.34 -12.75
CA GLU A 366 -0.96 7.27 -11.69
C GLU A 366 -0.06 8.50 -11.63
N ASP A 367 0.32 9.03 -12.79
CA ASP A 367 1.20 10.19 -12.88
C ASP A 367 0.45 11.53 -12.72
N GLU A 368 -0.87 11.49 -12.59
CA GLU A 368 -1.71 12.68 -12.48
C GLU A 368 -2.18 12.98 -11.05
N VAL A 369 -1.80 12.14 -10.10
CA VAL A 369 -2.00 12.35 -8.66
C VAL A 369 -0.67 12.63 -7.99
N SER A 370 -0.67 13.18 -6.77
CA SER A 370 0.58 13.57 -6.11
C SER A 370 1.43 12.36 -5.71
N TYR A 371 0.82 11.32 -5.17
CA TYR A 371 1.54 10.11 -4.78
C TYR A 371 0.62 8.89 -4.69
N VAL A 372 1.07 7.77 -5.24
CA VAL A 372 0.43 6.45 -5.08
C VAL A 372 1.33 5.62 -4.18
N SER A 373 0.87 5.36 -2.96
CA SER A 373 1.65 4.60 -1.97
C SER A 373 1.76 3.12 -2.35
N THR A 374 2.94 2.57 -2.18
CA THR A 374 3.20 1.13 -2.27
C THR A 374 2.95 0.43 -0.93
N GLY A 375 2.65 1.19 0.12
CA GLY A 375 2.66 0.74 1.50
C GLY A 375 1.49 -0.14 1.94
N GLY A 376 0.38 -0.11 1.23
CA GLY A 376 -0.78 -0.92 1.60
C GLY A 376 -1.14 -0.80 3.08
N GLY A 377 -1.08 -1.91 3.81
CA GLY A 377 -1.37 -1.96 5.24
C GLY A 377 -0.45 -1.09 6.11
N ALA A 378 0.81 -0.94 5.73
CA ALA A 378 1.75 -0.10 6.49
C ALA A 378 1.33 1.38 6.47
N LEU A 379 0.88 1.89 5.32
CA LEU A 379 0.35 3.25 5.23
C LEU A 379 -0.88 3.42 6.13
N LEU A 380 -1.81 2.46 6.10
CA LEU A 380 -3.03 2.52 6.93
C LEU A 380 -2.69 2.53 8.42
N GLU A 381 -1.80 1.66 8.86
CA GLU A 381 -1.35 1.64 10.26
C GLU A 381 -0.64 2.94 10.66
N TYR A 382 0.17 3.51 9.76
CA TYR A 382 0.76 4.83 9.99
C TYR A 382 -0.31 5.92 10.17
N MET A 383 -1.33 5.93 9.31
CA MET A 383 -2.45 6.87 9.40
C MET A 383 -3.32 6.66 10.63
N GLU A 384 -3.38 5.45 11.17
CA GLU A 384 -4.02 5.12 12.44
C GLU A 384 -3.23 5.62 13.67
N GLY A 385 -2.04 6.18 13.46
CA GLY A 385 -1.16 6.67 14.51
C GLY A 385 -0.29 5.59 15.15
N LYS A 386 -0.21 4.41 14.56
CA LYS A 386 0.63 3.33 15.05
C LYS A 386 2.09 3.56 14.70
N GLU A 387 2.97 3.20 15.63
CA GLU A 387 4.40 3.16 15.38
C GLU A 387 4.74 1.96 14.49
N LEU A 388 5.46 2.20 13.40
CA LEU A 388 5.88 1.13 12.50
C LEU A 388 7.23 0.55 12.96
N PRO A 389 7.31 -0.76 13.29
CA PRO A 389 8.55 -1.38 13.78
C PRO A 389 9.74 -1.20 12.86
N GLY A 390 9.54 -1.32 11.55
CA GLY A 390 10.61 -1.14 10.55
C GLY A 390 11.12 0.29 10.43
N VAL A 391 10.29 1.27 10.76
CA VAL A 391 10.67 2.69 10.81
C VAL A 391 11.43 2.98 12.10
N LYS A 392 10.87 2.57 13.23
CA LYS A 392 11.47 2.77 14.55
C LYS A 392 12.89 2.18 14.62
N ALA A 393 13.08 0.98 14.11
CA ALA A 393 14.37 0.29 14.12
C ALA A 393 15.51 1.08 13.44
N ILE A 394 15.21 1.94 12.48
CA ILE A 394 16.19 2.81 11.83
C ILE A 394 16.42 4.10 12.63
N GLN A 395 15.40 4.61 13.30
CA GLN A 395 15.46 5.90 14.02
C GLN A 395 16.13 5.80 15.37
N GLU A 396 16.12 4.62 16.01
CA GLU A 396 16.79 4.33 17.28
C GLU A 396 18.26 3.91 17.06
#